data_cfe85b6b0dac58bb81ad56e9e303dea8
#
_entry.id   cfe85b6b0dac58bb81ad56e9e303dea8
#
_cell.length_a   1.000
_cell.length_b   1.000
_cell.length_c   1.000
_cell.angle_alpha   90.00
_cell.angle_beta   90.00
_cell.angle_gamma   90.00
#
_symmetry.space_group_name_H-M   'P 1'
#
loop_
_entity.id
_entity.type
_entity.pdbx_description
1 polymer ?
#
loop_
_entity_poly.entity_id
_entity_poly.type
_entity_poly.pdbx_seq_one_letter_code
_entity_poly.pdbx_strand_id
1 'polypeptide(L)'
;MIQIESKLPAQGVTIFSVMSAMAQRLNALNLSQGFPDFPAPPALLNALSDATQKGFNQYAPGDGLMHLREQLVQLFAQRDQLNIDPHTEVTITPGATIGIFSAIQAVVHAGDEVIIFDPSYDSYAPSVKLVGAHPIHIALETPHFTVDWNRVAAAINHKTRMIIVNTPHNPTGAVWGREDWLNLIELIRDKNIIVLSDEVYEHLIFDGRQHLSALSFPELRERSFVVGSFGKTFHVTGWKTGYCIAAPALMQVFRQIYQFANFCGVTPVQMALANFMAEYPEHIAELADFYQAKRDRFNAGLSHSRFELIPSAGTYFQNLDYSAIRPDLSDVEMCQLLAEQHKIVAIPVSVFYQKPPENLRLLRFCFAKQDATLDRAAEILSAV
;
A
#
# COMPACT_ATOMS: atom_id res chain seq x y z
N MET A 1 -33.71 -15.26 -19.72
CA MET A 1 -32.46 -14.51 -19.43
C MET A 1 -31.85 -15.08 -18.17
N ILE A 2 -30.52 -15.31 -18.14
CA ILE A 2 -29.81 -15.73 -16.92
C ILE A 2 -29.79 -14.53 -15.98
N GLN A 3 -30.23 -14.71 -14.72
CA GLN A 3 -30.05 -13.71 -13.67
C GLN A 3 -28.67 -13.90 -13.07
N ILE A 4 -27.87 -12.82 -13.09
CA ILE A 4 -26.52 -12.82 -12.53
C ILE A 4 -26.54 -11.93 -11.29
N GLU A 5 -26.25 -12.53 -10.14
CA GLU A 5 -26.11 -11.82 -8.88
C GLU A 5 -24.64 -11.71 -8.50
N SER A 6 -24.15 -10.48 -8.29
CA SER A 6 -22.75 -10.24 -7.91
C SER A 6 -22.55 -10.47 -6.42
N LYS A 7 -21.43 -11.11 -6.04
CA LYS A 7 -21.00 -11.16 -4.62
C LYS A 7 -20.60 -9.78 -4.07
N LEU A 8 -20.30 -8.82 -4.95
CA LEU A 8 -19.91 -7.44 -4.61
C LEU A 8 -20.80 -6.44 -5.37
N PRO A 9 -22.09 -6.38 -5.12
CA PRO A 9 -23.04 -5.60 -5.92
C PRO A 9 -22.80 -4.08 -5.85
N ALA A 10 -22.18 -3.59 -4.77
CA ALA A 10 -21.87 -2.18 -4.58
C ALA A 10 -20.53 -1.73 -5.23
N GLN A 11 -19.78 -2.65 -5.83
CA GLN A 11 -18.50 -2.33 -6.47
C GLN A 11 -18.72 -1.92 -7.93
N GLY A 12 -18.38 -0.67 -8.26
CA GLY A 12 -18.37 -0.13 -9.60
C GLY A 12 -16.96 -0.08 -10.21
N VAL A 13 -16.81 0.76 -11.25
CA VAL A 13 -15.48 1.10 -11.79
C VAL A 13 -14.66 1.82 -10.72
N THR A 14 -13.41 1.41 -10.53
CA THR A 14 -12.56 2.01 -9.49
C THR A 14 -12.30 3.48 -9.76
N ILE A 15 -12.19 4.28 -8.71
CA ILE A 15 -11.86 5.71 -8.84
C ILE A 15 -10.56 5.93 -9.63
N PHE A 16 -9.60 5.04 -9.49
CA PHE A 16 -8.34 5.08 -10.22
C PHE A 16 -8.55 5.00 -11.74
N SER A 17 -9.44 4.12 -12.19
CA SER A 17 -9.80 4.00 -13.61
C SER A 17 -10.55 5.23 -14.10
N VAL A 18 -11.49 5.75 -13.31
CA VAL A 18 -12.26 6.96 -13.63
C VAL A 18 -11.34 8.16 -13.81
N MET A 19 -10.45 8.40 -12.85
CA MET A 19 -9.54 9.55 -12.87
C MET A 19 -8.49 9.41 -13.98
N SER A 20 -8.00 8.21 -14.28
CA SER A 20 -7.10 7.98 -15.40
C SER A 20 -7.76 8.24 -16.75
N ALA A 21 -8.98 7.76 -16.96
CA ALA A 21 -9.74 8.02 -18.17
C ALA A 21 -10.02 9.52 -18.34
N MET A 22 -10.32 10.22 -17.24
CA MET A 22 -10.49 11.68 -17.22
C MET A 22 -9.20 12.40 -17.62
N ALA A 23 -8.06 12.02 -17.03
CA ALA A 23 -6.74 12.60 -17.38
C ALA A 23 -6.44 12.44 -18.89
N GLN A 24 -6.68 11.24 -19.43
CA GLN A 24 -6.45 10.98 -20.85
C GLN A 24 -7.40 11.79 -21.74
N ARG A 25 -8.70 11.78 -21.45
CA ARG A 25 -9.72 12.52 -22.21
C ARG A 25 -9.44 14.02 -22.26
N LEU A 26 -8.98 14.60 -21.16
CA LEU A 26 -8.76 16.05 -21.02
C LEU A 26 -7.33 16.47 -21.34
N ASN A 27 -6.44 15.53 -21.68
CA ASN A 27 -4.99 15.76 -21.81
C ASN A 27 -4.43 16.49 -20.56
N ALA A 28 -4.84 16.03 -19.39
CA ALA A 28 -4.51 16.65 -18.10
C ALA A 28 -3.29 15.96 -17.46
N LEU A 29 -2.53 16.73 -16.68
CA LEU A 29 -1.38 16.25 -15.91
C LEU A 29 -1.90 15.27 -14.83
N ASN A 30 -1.41 14.02 -14.85
CA ASN A 30 -1.96 12.95 -14.03
C ASN A 30 -1.12 12.68 -12.78
N LEU A 31 -1.56 13.23 -11.63
CA LEU A 31 -1.03 12.92 -10.31
C LEU A 31 -1.96 12.02 -9.48
N SER A 32 -2.99 11.44 -10.12
CA SER A 32 -3.93 10.53 -9.43
C SER A 32 -3.34 9.14 -9.18
N GLN A 33 -2.54 8.64 -10.11
CA GLN A 33 -2.02 7.27 -10.09
C GLN A 33 -0.80 7.11 -9.21
N GLY A 34 -0.86 6.08 -8.34
CA GLY A 34 0.22 5.70 -7.43
C GLY A 34 1.31 4.87 -8.11
N PHE A 35 1.91 5.40 -9.18
CA PHE A 35 3.09 4.81 -9.83
C PHE A 35 3.99 5.90 -10.42
N PRO A 36 5.31 5.60 -10.54
CA PRO A 36 6.28 6.52 -11.13
C PRO A 36 6.02 6.80 -12.62
N ASP A 37 6.32 8.04 -13.08
CA ASP A 37 6.39 8.41 -14.49
C ASP A 37 7.85 8.43 -15.03
N PHE A 38 8.80 8.01 -14.21
CA PHE A 38 10.20 7.78 -14.56
C PHE A 38 10.49 6.27 -14.70
N PRO A 39 11.54 5.91 -15.50
CA PRO A 39 11.82 4.51 -15.79
C PRO A 39 12.31 3.73 -14.56
N ALA A 40 12.15 2.40 -14.62
CA ALA A 40 12.82 1.50 -13.70
C ALA A 40 14.35 1.54 -13.90
N PRO A 41 15.14 1.11 -12.91
CA PRO A 41 16.59 1.04 -13.04
C PRO A 41 17.02 0.27 -14.29
N PRO A 42 17.90 0.81 -15.16
CA PRO A 42 18.32 0.10 -16.38
C PRO A 42 18.95 -1.28 -16.11
N ALA A 43 19.70 -1.41 -15.02
CA ALA A 43 20.30 -2.68 -14.62
C ALA A 43 19.23 -3.75 -14.31
N LEU A 44 18.11 -3.36 -13.68
CA LEU A 44 16.98 -4.25 -13.42
C LEU A 44 16.29 -4.72 -14.72
N LEU A 45 16.13 -3.80 -15.70
CA LEU A 45 15.57 -4.14 -17.01
C LEU A 45 16.47 -5.11 -17.77
N ASN A 46 17.79 -4.91 -17.70
CA ASN A 46 18.78 -5.83 -18.28
C ASN A 46 18.73 -7.20 -17.59
N ALA A 47 18.63 -7.24 -16.25
CA ALA A 47 18.50 -8.49 -15.50
C ALA A 47 17.24 -9.28 -15.90
N LEU A 48 16.13 -8.62 -16.22
CA LEU A 48 14.93 -9.28 -16.75
C LEU A 48 15.15 -9.87 -18.15
N SER A 49 15.78 -9.11 -19.03
CA SER A 49 16.15 -9.60 -20.38
C SER A 49 17.04 -10.83 -20.27
N ASP A 50 18.05 -10.76 -19.44
CA ASP A 50 18.99 -11.88 -19.20
C ASP A 50 18.28 -13.12 -18.64
N ALA A 51 17.39 -12.93 -17.66
CA ALA A 51 16.65 -14.03 -17.06
C ALA A 51 15.79 -14.76 -18.12
N THR A 52 15.12 -14.02 -18.99
CA THR A 52 14.30 -14.61 -20.08
C THR A 52 15.16 -15.35 -21.09
N GLN A 53 16.31 -14.79 -21.50
CA GLN A 53 17.23 -15.40 -22.46
C GLN A 53 17.94 -16.65 -21.89
N LYS A 54 18.24 -16.66 -20.58
CA LYS A 54 18.83 -17.80 -19.87
C LYS A 54 17.83 -18.93 -19.59
N GLY A 55 16.56 -18.78 -19.99
CA GLY A 55 15.58 -19.85 -19.94
C GLY A 55 14.75 -19.93 -18.66
N PHE A 56 14.76 -18.91 -17.80
CA PHE A 56 13.91 -18.86 -16.60
C PHE A 56 12.43 -18.57 -16.98
N ASN A 57 11.85 -19.38 -17.86
CA ASN A 57 10.52 -19.16 -18.46
C ASN A 57 9.47 -20.21 -18.06
N GLN A 58 9.85 -21.19 -17.23
CA GLN A 58 8.94 -22.20 -16.71
C GLN A 58 8.44 -21.81 -15.31
N TYR A 59 7.48 -22.55 -14.78
CA TYR A 59 6.90 -22.30 -13.46
C TYR A 59 7.95 -22.23 -12.36
N ALA A 60 7.89 -21.19 -11.56
CA ALA A 60 8.60 -21.13 -10.28
C ALA A 60 7.96 -22.10 -9.27
N PRO A 61 8.67 -22.47 -8.19
CA PRO A 61 8.03 -23.08 -7.02
C PRO A 61 6.86 -22.22 -6.52
N GLY A 62 5.83 -22.84 -5.97
CA GLY A 62 4.62 -22.14 -5.52
C GLY A 62 4.89 -21.05 -4.49
N ASP A 63 5.88 -21.24 -3.62
CA ASP A 63 6.33 -20.27 -2.63
C ASP A 63 7.35 -19.24 -3.16
N GLY A 64 7.73 -19.34 -4.45
CA GLY A 64 8.67 -18.46 -5.13
C GLY A 64 10.10 -18.98 -5.18
N LEU A 65 10.93 -18.36 -6.02
CA LEU A 65 12.33 -18.74 -6.19
C LEU A 65 13.09 -18.56 -4.86
N MET A 66 13.85 -19.58 -4.47
CA MET A 66 14.66 -19.53 -3.25
C MET A 66 15.61 -18.34 -3.25
N HIS A 67 16.27 -18.10 -4.36
CA HIS A 67 17.20 -16.98 -4.50
C HIS A 67 16.57 -15.62 -4.15
N LEU A 68 15.32 -15.34 -4.57
CA LEU A 68 14.65 -14.09 -4.21
C LEU A 68 14.24 -14.08 -2.73
N ARG A 69 13.82 -15.22 -2.18
CA ARG A 69 13.48 -15.33 -0.76
C ARG A 69 14.70 -15.12 0.13
N GLU A 70 15.87 -15.65 -0.25
CA GLU A 70 17.14 -15.44 0.44
C GLU A 70 17.57 -13.96 0.42
N GLN A 71 17.45 -13.27 -0.73
CA GLN A 71 17.73 -11.84 -0.80
C GLN A 71 16.79 -11.02 0.10
N LEU A 72 15.51 -11.39 0.14
CA LEU A 72 14.56 -10.72 1.00
C LEU A 72 14.86 -10.89 2.49
N VAL A 73 15.14 -12.12 2.95
CA VAL A 73 15.46 -12.34 4.37
C VAL A 73 16.80 -11.71 4.78
N GLN A 74 17.76 -11.63 3.85
CA GLN A 74 19.01 -10.91 4.07
C GLN A 74 18.75 -9.41 4.26
N LEU A 75 17.84 -8.82 3.50
CA LEU A 75 17.42 -7.42 3.65
C LEU A 75 16.84 -7.18 5.05
N PHE A 76 15.90 -8.03 5.50
CA PHE A 76 15.30 -7.92 6.84
C PHE A 76 16.32 -8.15 7.96
N ALA A 77 17.28 -9.06 7.77
CA ALA A 77 18.35 -9.28 8.74
C ALA A 77 19.26 -8.05 8.89
N GLN A 78 19.57 -7.37 7.78
CA GLN A 78 20.44 -6.18 7.79
C GLN A 78 19.73 -4.94 8.35
N ARG A 79 18.49 -4.72 7.94
CA ARG A 79 17.71 -3.53 8.32
C ARG A 79 17.12 -3.63 9.73
N ASP A 80 16.49 -4.76 10.04
CA ASP A 80 15.65 -4.94 11.23
C ASP A 80 16.21 -5.91 12.24
N GLN A 81 17.36 -6.54 11.95
CA GLN A 81 18.00 -7.59 12.74
C GLN A 81 17.09 -8.82 12.97
N LEU A 82 16.21 -9.09 12.02
CA LEU A 82 15.26 -10.20 12.08
C LEU A 82 15.88 -11.46 11.47
N ASN A 83 15.72 -12.59 12.17
CA ASN A 83 16.04 -13.91 11.64
C ASN A 83 14.74 -14.55 11.10
N ILE A 84 14.62 -14.65 9.78
CA ILE A 84 13.46 -15.19 9.07
C ILE A 84 13.93 -16.40 8.26
N ASP A 85 13.23 -17.53 8.36
CA ASP A 85 13.53 -18.71 7.55
C ASP A 85 12.91 -18.58 6.14
N PRO A 86 13.74 -18.49 5.08
CA PRO A 86 13.21 -18.36 3.72
C PRO A 86 12.40 -19.59 3.26
N HIS A 87 12.56 -20.75 3.89
CA HIS A 87 11.83 -21.97 3.53
C HIS A 87 10.41 -22.00 4.08
N THR A 88 10.22 -21.55 5.31
CA THR A 88 8.97 -21.77 6.05
C THR A 88 8.19 -20.49 6.31
N GLU A 89 8.82 -19.30 6.25
CA GLU A 89 8.19 -18.04 6.63
C GLU A 89 7.95 -17.07 5.47
N VAL A 90 8.45 -17.35 4.24
CA VAL A 90 8.38 -16.42 3.10
C VAL A 90 7.65 -17.03 1.91
N THR A 91 6.74 -16.27 1.30
CA THR A 91 6.13 -16.60 0.00
C THR A 91 6.15 -15.37 -0.91
N ILE A 92 6.66 -15.54 -2.13
CA ILE A 92 6.62 -14.52 -3.18
C ILE A 92 5.25 -14.55 -3.86
N THR A 93 4.62 -13.38 -3.98
CA THR A 93 3.26 -13.25 -4.52
C THR A 93 3.22 -12.35 -5.76
N PRO A 94 2.22 -12.50 -6.66
CA PRO A 94 1.98 -11.56 -7.75
C PRO A 94 1.44 -10.22 -7.26
N GLY A 95 2.29 -9.48 -6.55
CA GLY A 95 2.01 -8.24 -5.84
C GLY A 95 1.32 -8.45 -4.49
N ALA A 96 1.32 -7.39 -3.69
CA ALA A 96 0.77 -7.39 -2.34
C ALA A 96 -0.73 -7.73 -2.29
N THR A 97 -1.51 -7.30 -3.27
CA THR A 97 -2.97 -7.49 -3.29
C THR A 97 -3.38 -8.97 -3.18
N ILE A 98 -2.70 -9.87 -3.90
CA ILE A 98 -2.99 -11.30 -3.79
C ILE A 98 -2.47 -11.88 -2.46
N GLY A 99 -1.40 -11.31 -1.91
CA GLY A 99 -0.92 -11.65 -0.57
C GLY A 99 -1.96 -11.31 0.50
N ILE A 100 -2.49 -10.09 0.47
CA ILE A 100 -3.57 -9.62 1.34
C ILE A 100 -4.81 -10.51 1.21
N PHE A 101 -5.26 -10.75 -0.03
CA PHE A 101 -6.40 -11.61 -0.30
C PHE A 101 -6.20 -13.02 0.28
N SER A 102 -5.06 -13.65 0.00
CA SER A 102 -4.76 -15.01 0.45
C SER A 102 -4.66 -15.09 1.98
N ALA A 103 -4.07 -14.10 2.64
CA ALA A 103 -3.99 -14.03 4.10
C ALA A 103 -5.38 -13.94 4.74
N ILE A 104 -6.27 -13.10 4.20
CA ILE A 104 -7.65 -13.00 4.67
C ILE A 104 -8.39 -14.33 4.47
N GLN A 105 -8.33 -14.91 3.25
CA GLN A 105 -9.01 -16.17 2.93
C GLN A 105 -8.47 -17.36 3.77
N ALA A 106 -7.22 -17.29 4.26
CA ALA A 106 -6.59 -18.37 5.01
C ALA A 106 -7.10 -18.48 6.46
N VAL A 107 -7.52 -17.37 7.09
CA VAL A 107 -7.76 -17.36 8.54
C VAL A 107 -9.07 -16.69 8.96
N VAL A 108 -9.72 -15.97 8.06
CA VAL A 108 -11.03 -15.33 8.31
C VAL A 108 -12.13 -16.21 7.78
N HIS A 109 -13.19 -16.42 8.56
CA HIS A 109 -14.34 -17.25 8.22
C HIS A 109 -15.63 -16.43 8.07
N ALA A 110 -16.64 -17.02 7.48
CA ALA A 110 -17.94 -16.38 7.36
C ALA A 110 -18.51 -16.03 8.77
N GLY A 111 -18.95 -14.77 8.92
CA GLY A 111 -19.46 -14.24 10.18
C GLY A 111 -18.41 -13.63 11.11
N ASP A 112 -17.13 -13.80 10.82
CA ASP A 112 -16.06 -13.10 11.53
C ASP A 112 -16.10 -11.59 11.25
N GLU A 113 -15.45 -10.82 12.12
CA GLU A 113 -15.27 -9.39 11.97
C GLU A 113 -13.79 -9.06 11.75
N VAL A 114 -13.55 -8.12 10.81
CA VAL A 114 -12.20 -7.63 10.50
C VAL A 114 -12.18 -6.11 10.66
N ILE A 115 -11.34 -5.61 11.56
CA ILE A 115 -11.17 -4.16 11.77
C ILE A 115 -10.29 -3.59 10.65
N ILE A 116 -10.74 -2.49 10.07
CA ILE A 116 -10.07 -1.73 9.00
C ILE A 116 -10.05 -0.26 9.41
N PHE A 117 -8.90 0.39 9.25
CA PHE A 117 -8.75 1.83 9.51
C PHE A 117 -9.04 2.63 8.25
N ASP A 118 -10.05 3.53 8.30
CA ASP A 118 -10.37 4.42 7.20
C ASP A 118 -9.67 5.79 7.35
N PRO A 119 -9.22 6.40 6.23
CA PRO A 119 -9.34 5.94 4.85
C PRO A 119 -8.52 4.68 4.59
N SER A 120 -9.00 3.74 3.77
CA SER A 120 -8.35 2.44 3.58
C SER A 120 -8.15 2.10 2.11
N TYR A 121 -7.13 1.30 1.82
CA TYR A 121 -6.93 0.76 0.48
C TYR A 121 -8.15 -0.07 0.05
N ASP A 122 -8.63 0.16 -1.16
CA ASP A 122 -9.91 -0.32 -1.69
C ASP A 122 -10.05 -1.86 -1.78
N SER A 123 -8.96 -2.59 -1.65
CA SER A 123 -8.94 -4.05 -1.71
C SER A 123 -9.32 -4.73 -0.38
N TYR A 124 -9.21 -4.05 0.78
CA TYR A 124 -9.39 -4.72 2.08
C TYR A 124 -10.85 -5.15 2.31
N ALA A 125 -11.77 -4.21 2.32
CA ALA A 125 -13.17 -4.50 2.59
C ALA A 125 -13.82 -5.49 1.60
N PRO A 126 -13.57 -5.41 0.27
CA PRO A 126 -14.03 -6.45 -0.66
C PRO A 126 -13.47 -7.84 -0.38
N SER A 127 -12.19 -7.95 -0.02
CA SER A 127 -11.56 -9.25 0.30
C SER A 127 -12.19 -9.89 1.53
N VAL A 128 -12.53 -9.08 2.55
CA VAL A 128 -13.25 -9.52 3.75
C VAL A 128 -14.70 -9.96 3.40
N LYS A 129 -15.41 -9.19 2.59
CA LYS A 129 -16.79 -9.52 2.18
C LYS A 129 -16.85 -10.80 1.34
N LEU A 130 -15.85 -11.08 0.52
CA LEU A 130 -15.80 -12.27 -0.33
C LEU A 130 -15.72 -13.58 0.46
N VAL A 131 -15.17 -13.56 1.67
CA VAL A 131 -15.16 -14.74 2.57
C VAL A 131 -16.43 -14.83 3.42
N GLY A 132 -17.35 -13.86 3.30
CA GLY A 132 -18.59 -13.82 4.10
C GLY A 132 -18.42 -13.17 5.47
N ALA A 133 -17.30 -12.50 5.72
CA ALA A 133 -17.01 -11.78 6.96
C ALA A 133 -17.44 -10.29 6.87
N HIS A 134 -17.40 -9.61 8.01
CA HIS A 134 -17.87 -8.25 8.18
C HIS A 134 -16.70 -7.29 8.40
N PRO A 135 -16.42 -6.34 7.47
CA PRO A 135 -15.46 -5.29 7.73
C PRO A 135 -16.03 -4.28 8.74
N ILE A 136 -15.27 -4.00 9.80
CA ILE A 136 -15.58 -3.00 10.84
C ILE A 136 -14.66 -1.82 10.62
N HIS A 137 -15.21 -0.72 10.13
CA HIS A 137 -14.45 0.48 9.77
C HIS A 137 -14.29 1.42 10.94
N ILE A 138 -13.05 1.83 11.23
CA ILE A 138 -12.69 2.82 12.25
C ILE A 138 -11.99 3.98 11.55
N ALA A 139 -12.60 5.16 11.56
CA ALA A 139 -12.00 6.33 10.96
C ALA A 139 -10.82 6.83 11.80
N LEU A 140 -9.69 7.09 11.12
CA LEU A 140 -8.53 7.76 11.68
C LEU A 140 -8.83 9.24 11.93
N GLU A 141 -8.18 9.83 12.94
CA GLU A 141 -8.40 11.21 13.34
C GLU A 141 -7.56 12.18 12.49
N THR A 142 -8.24 13.09 11.80
CA THR A 142 -7.62 14.17 11.02
C THR A 142 -7.10 15.29 11.94
N PRO A 143 -6.09 16.08 11.50
CA PRO A 143 -5.40 16.01 10.20
C PRO A 143 -4.24 15.01 10.16
N HIS A 144 -3.83 14.42 11.27
CA HIS A 144 -2.63 13.57 11.37
C HIS A 144 -2.90 12.08 11.12
N PHE A 145 -4.18 11.70 10.98
CA PHE A 145 -4.62 10.33 10.75
C PHE A 145 -4.12 9.36 11.82
N THR A 146 -4.25 9.78 13.07
CA THR A 146 -3.93 8.98 14.25
C THR A 146 -5.04 8.00 14.60
N VAL A 147 -4.71 6.94 15.33
CA VAL A 147 -5.66 5.93 15.78
C VAL A 147 -6.28 6.35 17.12
N ASP A 148 -7.60 6.38 17.20
CA ASP A 148 -8.31 6.42 18.49
C ASP A 148 -8.38 5.00 19.07
N TRP A 149 -7.46 4.67 19.95
CA TRP A 149 -7.35 3.34 20.56
C TRP A 149 -8.54 2.98 21.44
N ASN A 150 -9.29 3.95 21.98
CA ASN A 150 -10.54 3.68 22.71
C ASN A 150 -11.62 3.16 21.78
N ARG A 151 -11.71 3.71 20.55
CA ARG A 151 -12.64 3.22 19.54
C ARG A 151 -12.26 1.82 19.07
N VAL A 152 -10.97 1.53 18.93
CA VAL A 152 -10.49 0.17 18.60
C VAL A 152 -10.87 -0.80 19.71
N ALA A 153 -10.61 -0.45 20.97
CA ALA A 153 -10.96 -1.28 22.13
C ALA A 153 -12.47 -1.58 22.18
N ALA A 154 -13.31 -0.58 21.93
CA ALA A 154 -14.77 -0.72 21.92
C ALA A 154 -15.29 -1.58 20.75
N ALA A 155 -14.56 -1.62 19.63
CA ALA A 155 -14.94 -2.42 18.46
C ALA A 155 -14.54 -3.91 18.58
N ILE A 156 -13.53 -4.21 19.39
CA ILE A 156 -13.07 -5.59 19.60
C ILE A 156 -14.10 -6.39 20.38
N ASN A 157 -14.51 -7.53 19.83
CA ASN A 157 -15.42 -8.49 20.47
C ASN A 157 -15.06 -9.94 20.13
N HIS A 158 -15.90 -10.91 20.50
CA HIS A 158 -15.65 -12.35 20.31
C HIS A 158 -15.65 -12.79 18.83
N LYS A 159 -16.16 -11.96 17.90
CA LYS A 159 -16.14 -12.21 16.45
C LYS A 159 -14.92 -11.58 15.77
N THR A 160 -14.21 -10.69 16.45
CA THR A 160 -13.04 -10.01 15.87
C THR A 160 -11.94 -11.03 15.64
N ARG A 161 -11.64 -11.28 14.36
CA ARG A 161 -10.66 -12.28 13.92
C ARG A 161 -9.36 -11.65 13.43
N MET A 162 -9.45 -10.47 12.80
CA MET A 162 -8.29 -9.82 12.20
C MET A 162 -8.36 -8.30 12.37
N ILE A 163 -7.19 -7.68 12.46
CA ILE A 163 -7.02 -6.22 12.33
C ILE A 163 -6.05 -5.99 11.16
N ILE A 164 -6.47 -5.17 10.19
CA ILE A 164 -5.63 -4.79 9.06
C ILE A 164 -4.98 -3.44 9.37
N VAL A 165 -3.66 -3.41 9.36
CA VAL A 165 -2.83 -2.21 9.52
C VAL A 165 -2.15 -1.92 8.19
N ASN A 166 -2.07 -0.64 7.81
CA ASN A 166 -1.25 -0.21 6.69
C ASN A 166 -0.29 0.89 7.14
N THR A 167 1.00 0.61 7.11
CA THR A 167 2.04 1.56 7.52
C THR A 167 3.33 1.34 6.75
N PRO A 168 3.86 2.36 6.07
CA PRO A 168 3.31 3.69 5.81
C PRO A 168 1.96 3.68 5.10
N HIS A 169 1.09 4.60 5.46
CA HIS A 169 -0.34 4.52 5.18
C HIS A 169 -0.74 5.15 3.83
N ASN A 170 -1.34 4.39 2.96
CA ASN A 170 -2.04 4.87 1.77
C ASN A 170 -3.54 5.04 2.10
N PRO A 171 -4.14 6.24 2.00
CA PRO A 171 -3.69 7.40 1.19
C PRO A 171 -2.99 8.53 1.94
N THR A 172 -2.78 8.43 3.25
CA THR A 172 -2.53 9.60 4.10
C THR A 172 -1.05 9.98 4.24
N GLY A 173 -0.12 9.05 4.04
CA GLY A 173 1.30 9.25 4.34
C GLY A 173 1.64 9.16 5.83
N ALA A 174 0.68 8.85 6.69
CA ALA A 174 0.93 8.60 8.11
C ALA A 174 1.79 7.34 8.32
N VAL A 175 2.58 7.34 9.38
CA VAL A 175 3.46 6.23 9.73
C VAL A 175 3.25 5.88 11.19
N TRP A 176 2.99 4.61 11.48
CA TRP A 176 2.87 4.14 12.85
C TRP A 176 4.21 4.20 13.58
N GLY A 177 4.16 4.72 14.79
CA GLY A 177 5.27 4.70 15.73
C GLY A 177 5.24 3.48 16.66
N ARG A 178 6.25 3.39 17.53
CA ARG A 178 6.34 2.32 18.52
C ARG A 178 5.12 2.26 19.45
N GLU A 179 4.58 3.41 19.82
CA GLU A 179 3.42 3.50 20.72
C GLU A 179 2.16 2.91 20.10
N ASP A 180 1.95 3.10 18.78
CA ASP A 180 0.81 2.51 18.07
C ASP A 180 0.87 0.99 18.13
N TRP A 181 2.05 0.40 17.88
CA TRP A 181 2.26 -1.03 17.98
C TRP A 181 2.05 -1.56 19.40
N LEU A 182 2.54 -0.85 20.42
CA LEU A 182 2.36 -1.26 21.82
C LEU A 182 0.89 -1.19 22.25
N ASN A 183 0.15 -0.17 21.83
CA ASN A 183 -1.29 -0.08 22.07
C ASN A 183 -2.05 -1.25 21.39
N LEU A 184 -1.71 -1.58 20.15
CA LEU A 184 -2.29 -2.73 19.47
C LEU A 184 -2.00 -4.04 20.22
N ILE A 185 -0.73 -4.27 20.59
CA ILE A 185 -0.30 -5.46 21.33
C ILE A 185 -1.10 -5.62 22.61
N GLU A 186 -1.24 -4.54 23.40
CA GLU A 186 -1.98 -4.57 24.66
C GLU A 186 -3.45 -4.97 24.44
N LEU A 187 -4.10 -4.41 23.41
CA LEU A 187 -5.50 -4.68 23.12
C LEU A 187 -5.76 -6.12 22.66
N ILE A 188 -4.78 -6.78 22.00
CA ILE A 188 -4.97 -8.12 21.43
C ILE A 188 -4.24 -9.24 22.19
N ARG A 189 -3.53 -8.93 23.29
CA ARG A 189 -2.63 -9.83 24.02
C ARG A 189 -3.25 -11.20 24.29
N ASP A 190 -4.43 -11.23 24.91
CA ASP A 190 -5.12 -12.44 25.34
C ASP A 190 -6.26 -12.84 24.37
N LYS A 191 -6.21 -12.35 23.14
CA LYS A 191 -7.25 -12.60 22.14
C LYS A 191 -6.70 -13.36 20.93
N ASN A 192 -7.57 -14.18 20.32
CA ASN A 192 -7.23 -14.90 19.11
C ASN A 192 -7.42 -14.00 17.85
N ILE A 193 -6.73 -12.87 17.85
CA ILE A 193 -6.77 -11.87 16.77
C ILE A 193 -5.46 -11.94 16.01
N ILE A 194 -5.56 -11.99 14.69
CA ILE A 194 -4.45 -11.96 13.74
C ILE A 194 -4.26 -10.52 13.24
N VAL A 195 -3.03 -10.12 13.00
CA VAL A 195 -2.70 -8.84 12.37
C VAL A 195 -2.31 -9.10 10.91
N LEU A 196 -2.91 -8.35 10.00
CA LEU A 196 -2.45 -8.24 8.63
C LEU A 196 -1.80 -6.87 8.46
N SER A 197 -0.48 -6.84 8.37
CA SER A 197 0.30 -5.61 8.20
C SER A 197 0.67 -5.42 6.73
N ASP A 198 0.04 -4.44 6.09
CA ASP A 198 0.38 -4.00 4.73
C ASP A 198 1.51 -2.97 4.83
N GLU A 199 2.72 -3.41 4.52
CA GLU A 199 3.96 -2.64 4.62
C GLU A 199 4.56 -2.31 3.24
N VAL A 200 3.73 -2.23 2.19
CA VAL A 200 4.19 -2.05 0.79
C VAL A 200 5.03 -0.79 0.56
N TYR A 201 4.99 0.17 1.48
CA TYR A 201 5.79 1.40 1.45
C TYR A 201 6.91 1.41 2.50
N GLU A 202 7.32 0.27 3.02
CA GLU A 202 8.31 0.14 4.10
C GLU A 202 9.66 0.86 3.88
N HIS A 203 10.03 1.09 2.63
CA HIS A 203 11.25 1.81 2.24
C HIS A 203 11.02 3.30 1.93
N LEU A 204 9.80 3.78 2.00
CA LEU A 204 9.42 5.15 1.70
C LEU A 204 8.99 5.86 2.99
N ILE A 205 9.95 6.16 3.85
CA ILE A 205 9.78 6.85 5.13
C ILE A 205 10.78 8.00 5.20
N PHE A 206 10.34 9.14 5.69
CA PHE A 206 11.02 10.42 5.56
C PHE A 206 11.41 11.02 6.92
N ASP A 207 12.21 12.10 6.86
CA ASP A 207 12.55 12.94 8.00
C ASP A 207 13.33 12.16 9.08
N GLY A 208 14.21 11.24 8.66
CA GLY A 208 15.04 10.44 9.56
C GLY A 208 14.27 9.42 10.40
N ARG A 209 12.99 9.20 10.10
CA ARG A 209 12.18 8.17 10.75
C ARG A 209 12.60 6.78 10.27
N GLN A 210 12.32 5.78 11.09
CA GLN A 210 12.55 4.37 10.75
C GLN A 210 11.21 3.64 10.63
N HIS A 211 11.13 2.73 9.66
CA HIS A 211 10.05 1.77 9.59
C HIS A 211 10.11 0.80 10.77
N LEU A 212 8.98 0.58 11.41
CA LEU A 212 8.81 -0.46 12.41
C LEU A 212 7.83 -1.51 11.86
N SER A 213 8.38 -2.64 11.43
CA SER A 213 7.55 -3.76 10.98
C SER A 213 6.84 -4.44 12.15
N ALA A 214 5.65 -5.00 11.90
CA ALA A 214 4.98 -5.88 12.85
C ALA A 214 5.88 -7.05 13.29
N LEU A 215 6.77 -7.52 12.41
CA LEU A 215 7.72 -8.61 12.72
C LEU A 215 8.79 -8.22 13.76
N SER A 216 9.01 -6.93 14.00
CA SER A 216 9.98 -6.44 14.99
C SER A 216 9.49 -6.57 16.44
N PHE A 217 8.22 -6.95 16.61
CA PHE A 217 7.60 -7.15 17.94
C PHE A 217 7.34 -8.64 18.15
N PRO A 218 8.02 -9.27 19.15
CA PRO A 218 7.86 -10.71 19.40
C PRO A 218 6.41 -11.14 19.60
N GLU A 219 5.57 -10.32 20.25
CA GLU A 219 4.17 -10.58 20.51
C GLU A 219 3.31 -10.60 19.24
N LEU A 220 3.74 -9.91 18.18
CA LEU A 220 3.06 -9.86 16.88
C LEU A 220 3.60 -10.88 15.90
N ARG A 221 4.86 -11.29 16.01
CA ARG A 221 5.52 -12.18 15.05
C ARG A 221 4.75 -13.48 14.81
N GLU A 222 4.23 -14.10 15.89
CA GLU A 222 3.51 -15.38 15.82
C GLU A 222 2.06 -15.24 15.31
N ARG A 223 1.56 -14.02 15.18
CA ARG A 223 0.18 -13.73 14.79
C ARG A 223 0.03 -12.74 13.64
N SER A 224 1.11 -12.44 12.92
CA SER A 224 1.04 -11.45 11.84
C SER A 224 1.34 -12.07 10.49
N PHE A 225 0.59 -11.60 9.48
CA PHE A 225 1.02 -11.62 8.09
C PHE A 225 1.56 -10.24 7.74
N VAL A 226 2.79 -10.15 7.27
CA VAL A 226 3.39 -8.92 6.74
C VAL A 226 3.47 -9.03 5.24
N VAL A 227 2.94 -8.04 4.54
CA VAL A 227 2.87 -8.01 3.07
C VAL A 227 3.65 -6.82 2.55
N GLY A 228 4.56 -7.07 1.61
CA GLY A 228 5.38 -6.05 0.96
C GLY A 228 5.30 -6.08 -0.57
N SER A 229 5.93 -5.11 -1.23
CA SER A 229 5.83 -4.94 -2.69
C SER A 229 7.14 -4.54 -3.33
N PHE A 230 7.74 -5.41 -4.12
CA PHE A 230 8.88 -5.07 -4.97
C PHE A 230 8.53 -4.01 -6.03
N GLY A 231 7.25 -3.97 -6.47
CA GLY A 231 6.79 -2.98 -7.44
C GLY A 231 6.90 -1.53 -6.96
N LYS A 232 6.77 -1.30 -5.65
CA LYS A 232 6.93 0.02 -5.03
C LYS A 232 8.40 0.35 -4.83
N THR A 233 9.19 -0.61 -4.40
CA THR A 233 10.62 -0.48 -4.13
C THR A 233 11.44 -0.25 -5.40
N PHE A 234 11.12 -0.94 -6.49
CA PHE A 234 11.94 -0.94 -7.71
C PHE A 234 11.32 -0.22 -8.90
N HIS A 235 10.30 0.61 -8.68
CA HIS A 235 9.61 1.40 -9.72
C HIS A 235 8.99 0.54 -10.84
N VAL A 236 8.55 -0.67 -10.51
CA VAL A 236 8.00 -1.66 -11.46
C VAL A 236 6.62 -2.17 -11.03
N THR A 237 5.71 -1.25 -10.72
CA THR A 237 4.37 -1.60 -10.23
C THR A 237 3.60 -2.53 -11.17
N GLY A 238 3.86 -2.45 -12.48
CA GLY A 238 3.28 -3.30 -13.52
C GLY A 238 3.80 -4.74 -13.51
N TRP A 239 4.94 -5.04 -12.87
CA TRP A 239 5.48 -6.39 -12.77
C TRP A 239 4.72 -7.26 -11.77
N LYS A 240 3.88 -6.64 -10.96
CA LYS A 240 3.00 -7.33 -10.02
C LYS A 240 3.73 -8.37 -9.17
N THR A 241 4.82 -7.97 -8.50
CA THR A 241 5.59 -8.85 -7.61
C THR A 241 5.66 -8.24 -6.22
N GLY A 242 5.41 -9.06 -5.22
CA GLY A 242 5.46 -8.75 -3.81
C GLY A 242 5.74 -9.99 -2.99
N TYR A 243 5.50 -9.94 -1.70
CA TYR A 243 5.75 -11.05 -0.79
C TYR A 243 4.81 -11.01 0.41
N CYS A 244 4.71 -12.17 1.06
CA CYS A 244 4.11 -12.33 2.38
C CYS A 244 5.12 -13.02 3.29
N ILE A 245 5.30 -12.48 4.50
CA ILE A 245 6.09 -13.07 5.57
C ILE A 245 5.18 -13.34 6.77
N ALA A 246 5.27 -14.52 7.34
CA ALA A 246 4.53 -14.91 8.54
C ALA A 246 5.23 -16.07 9.25
N ALA A 247 4.93 -16.27 10.53
CA ALA A 247 5.39 -17.45 11.28
C ALA A 247 4.96 -18.75 10.57
N PRO A 248 5.73 -19.85 10.72
CA PRO A 248 5.52 -21.08 9.94
C PRO A 248 4.09 -21.63 9.96
N ALA A 249 3.40 -21.58 11.10
CA ALA A 249 2.02 -22.05 11.21
C ALA A 249 1.03 -21.20 10.38
N LEU A 250 1.19 -19.88 10.38
CA LEU A 250 0.38 -18.98 9.54
C LEU A 250 0.76 -19.12 8.06
N MET A 251 2.04 -19.25 7.75
CA MET A 251 2.50 -19.42 6.39
C MET A 251 2.01 -20.73 5.76
N GLN A 252 1.89 -21.80 6.56
CA GLN A 252 1.35 -23.07 6.10
C GLN A 252 -0.11 -22.92 5.60
N VAL A 253 -0.98 -22.30 6.39
CA VAL A 253 -2.39 -22.09 5.97
C VAL A 253 -2.51 -21.07 4.85
N PHE A 254 -1.64 -20.04 4.82
CA PHE A 254 -1.55 -19.11 3.71
C PHE A 254 -1.26 -19.83 2.39
N ARG A 255 -0.22 -20.70 2.35
CA ARG A 255 0.20 -21.44 1.16
C ARG A 255 -0.88 -22.39 0.65
N GLN A 256 -1.70 -22.97 1.54
CA GLN A 256 -2.83 -23.82 1.15
C GLN A 256 -3.87 -23.05 0.32
N ILE A 257 -4.12 -21.78 0.64
CA ILE A 257 -5.03 -20.92 -0.12
C ILE A 257 -4.33 -20.37 -1.36
N TYR A 258 -3.13 -19.85 -1.21
CA TYR A 258 -2.37 -19.21 -2.27
C TYR A 258 -2.14 -20.15 -3.47
N GLN A 259 -1.87 -21.43 -3.21
CA GLN A 259 -1.69 -22.43 -4.26
C GLN A 259 -2.89 -22.50 -5.24
N PHE A 260 -4.11 -22.33 -4.75
CA PHE A 260 -5.32 -22.39 -5.57
C PHE A 260 -5.80 -21.01 -6.04
N ALA A 261 -5.36 -19.93 -5.37
CA ALA A 261 -5.67 -18.58 -5.77
C ALA A 261 -4.81 -18.11 -6.96
N ASN A 262 -3.53 -18.50 -7.00
CA ASN A 262 -2.59 -18.03 -8.03
C ASN A 262 -1.56 -19.07 -8.50
N PHE A 263 -1.24 -20.06 -7.70
CA PHE A 263 -0.22 -21.09 -7.93
C PHE A 263 1.22 -20.59 -7.74
N CYS A 264 1.77 -19.74 -8.64
CA CYS A 264 3.14 -19.21 -8.54
C CYS A 264 3.26 -17.83 -9.19
N GLY A 265 4.34 -17.11 -8.89
CA GLY A 265 4.67 -15.83 -9.51
C GLY A 265 5.48 -15.98 -10.80
N VAL A 266 5.69 -14.87 -11.52
CA VAL A 266 6.42 -14.80 -12.80
C VAL A 266 7.92 -15.06 -12.57
N THR A 267 8.42 -16.19 -13.07
CA THR A 267 9.78 -16.69 -12.82
C THR A 267 10.89 -15.72 -13.25
N PRO A 268 10.92 -15.20 -14.50
CA PRO A 268 12.00 -14.31 -14.92
C PRO A 268 12.02 -12.99 -14.13
N VAL A 269 10.87 -12.50 -13.69
CA VAL A 269 10.78 -11.31 -12.83
C VAL A 269 11.40 -11.57 -11.46
N GLN A 270 11.10 -12.72 -10.86
CA GLN A 270 11.69 -13.10 -9.58
C GLN A 270 13.22 -13.23 -9.67
N MET A 271 13.73 -13.85 -10.74
CA MET A 271 15.18 -13.98 -10.96
C MET A 271 15.83 -12.61 -11.16
N ALA A 272 15.20 -11.72 -11.95
CA ALA A 272 15.73 -10.38 -12.18
C ALA A 272 15.79 -9.56 -10.89
N LEU A 273 14.75 -9.61 -10.07
CA LEU A 273 14.71 -8.93 -8.77
C LEU A 273 15.79 -9.47 -7.82
N ALA A 274 15.95 -10.80 -7.75
CA ALA A 274 16.95 -11.42 -6.88
C ALA A 274 18.36 -10.99 -7.28
N ASN A 275 18.71 -11.04 -8.56
CA ASN A 275 20.02 -10.62 -9.06
C ASN A 275 20.24 -9.12 -8.81
N PHE A 276 19.25 -8.29 -9.09
CA PHE A 276 19.36 -6.85 -8.88
C PHE A 276 19.55 -6.49 -7.40
N MET A 277 18.82 -7.13 -6.48
CA MET A 277 18.98 -6.91 -5.04
C MET A 277 20.39 -7.29 -4.55
N ALA A 278 20.95 -8.39 -5.10
CA ALA A 278 22.30 -8.84 -4.76
C ALA A 278 23.39 -7.90 -5.28
N GLU A 279 23.20 -7.34 -6.49
CA GLU A 279 24.23 -6.54 -7.17
C GLU A 279 24.13 -5.03 -6.83
N TYR A 280 22.95 -4.52 -6.47
CA TYR A 280 22.66 -3.09 -6.27
C TYR A 280 21.90 -2.82 -4.95
N PRO A 281 22.47 -3.22 -3.79
CA PRO A 281 21.80 -3.02 -2.50
C PRO A 281 21.60 -1.54 -2.14
N GLU A 282 22.42 -0.63 -2.69
CA GLU A 282 22.32 0.81 -2.53
C GLU A 282 20.99 1.38 -3.00
N HIS A 283 20.36 0.78 -4.01
CA HIS A 283 19.06 1.25 -4.52
C HIS A 283 18.01 1.33 -3.42
N ILE A 284 17.96 0.32 -2.54
CA ILE A 284 17.00 0.31 -1.42
C ILE A 284 17.43 1.30 -0.34
N ALA A 285 18.73 1.38 -0.07
CA ALA A 285 19.25 2.29 0.96
C ALA A 285 19.03 3.77 0.63
N GLU A 286 19.08 4.15 -0.65
CA GLU A 286 18.92 5.53 -1.13
C GLU A 286 17.44 5.90 -1.42
N LEU A 287 16.53 4.93 -1.36
CA LEU A 287 15.15 5.12 -1.84
C LEU A 287 14.37 6.14 -1.02
N ALA A 288 14.57 6.17 0.31
CA ALA A 288 13.91 7.13 1.19
C ALA A 288 14.33 8.57 0.84
N ASP A 289 15.63 8.83 0.69
CA ASP A 289 16.17 10.14 0.35
C ASP A 289 15.71 10.59 -1.04
N PHE A 290 15.70 9.67 -2.00
CA PHE A 290 15.19 9.93 -3.35
C PHE A 290 13.73 10.41 -3.35
N TYR A 291 12.85 9.74 -2.63
CA TYR A 291 11.44 10.14 -2.57
C TYR A 291 11.19 11.32 -1.66
N GLN A 292 11.96 11.48 -0.58
CA GLN A 292 11.91 12.67 0.26
C GLN A 292 12.24 13.92 -0.55
N ALA A 293 13.29 13.89 -1.36
CA ALA A 293 13.65 15.02 -2.24
C ALA A 293 12.50 15.40 -3.19
N LYS A 294 11.78 14.41 -3.74
CA LYS A 294 10.59 14.65 -4.58
C LYS A 294 9.42 15.25 -3.81
N ARG A 295 9.13 14.74 -2.61
CA ARG A 295 8.11 15.31 -1.71
C ARG A 295 8.44 16.77 -1.39
N ASP A 296 9.67 17.02 -0.97
CA ASP A 296 10.10 18.34 -0.52
C ASP A 296 10.09 19.35 -1.68
N ARG A 297 10.50 18.91 -2.89
CA ARG A 297 10.38 19.73 -4.11
C ARG A 297 8.94 20.11 -4.42
N PHE A 298 8.03 19.14 -4.42
CA PHE A 298 6.60 19.38 -4.67
C PHE A 298 6.01 20.32 -3.61
N ASN A 299 6.29 20.07 -2.34
CA ASN A 299 5.81 20.88 -1.22
C ASN A 299 6.37 22.32 -1.25
N ALA A 300 7.67 22.50 -1.58
CA ALA A 300 8.28 23.81 -1.73
C ALA A 300 7.63 24.62 -2.86
N GLY A 301 7.31 23.97 -3.99
CA GLY A 301 6.60 24.58 -5.10
C GLY A 301 5.18 25.06 -4.76
N LEU A 302 4.56 24.47 -3.70
CA LEU A 302 3.23 24.83 -3.22
C LEU A 302 3.23 25.88 -2.08
N SER A 303 4.39 26.41 -1.69
CA SER A 303 4.53 27.32 -0.54
C SER A 303 3.69 28.60 -0.64
N HIS A 304 3.32 29.01 -1.85
CA HIS A 304 2.47 30.18 -2.13
C HIS A 304 1.05 29.80 -2.59
N SER A 305 0.72 28.51 -2.61
CA SER A 305 -0.62 28.06 -2.99
C SER A 305 -1.61 28.30 -1.84
N ARG A 306 -2.90 28.27 -2.18
CA ARG A 306 -3.98 28.33 -1.20
C ARG A 306 -4.35 26.96 -0.61
N PHE A 307 -3.71 25.90 -1.09
CA PHE A 307 -3.84 24.57 -0.51
C PHE A 307 -3.03 24.46 0.78
N GLU A 308 -3.59 23.84 1.81
CA GLU A 308 -2.86 23.47 3.01
C GLU A 308 -2.24 22.07 2.85
N LEU A 309 -0.95 21.96 3.14
CA LEU A 309 -0.22 20.70 3.09
C LEU A 309 -0.50 19.87 4.34
N ILE A 310 -1.07 18.68 4.18
CA ILE A 310 -1.19 17.72 5.27
C ILE A 310 0.15 16.97 5.41
N PRO A 311 0.76 16.89 6.61
CA PRO A 311 2.04 16.23 6.79
C PRO A 311 2.05 14.79 6.27
N SER A 312 3.05 14.45 5.42
CA SER A 312 3.28 13.11 4.90
C SER A 312 4.66 12.61 5.36
N ALA A 313 4.68 11.64 6.24
CA ALA A 313 5.89 11.05 6.80
C ALA A 313 6.36 9.80 6.02
N GLY A 314 5.56 9.31 5.08
CA GLY A 314 5.88 8.14 4.26
C GLY A 314 5.02 8.02 3.01
N THR A 315 5.21 6.96 2.26
CA THR A 315 4.61 6.70 0.94
C THR A 315 5.14 7.66 -0.14
N TYR A 316 4.47 7.78 -1.27
CA TYR A 316 4.72 8.80 -2.29
C TYR A 316 3.45 9.64 -2.59
N PHE A 317 2.62 9.82 -1.55
CA PHE A 317 1.40 10.61 -1.62
C PHE A 317 1.49 11.84 -0.75
N GLN A 318 0.98 12.95 -1.27
CA GLN A 318 0.77 14.20 -0.57
C GLN A 318 -0.71 14.53 -0.59
N ASN A 319 -1.31 14.70 0.59
CA ASN A 319 -2.66 15.21 0.71
C ASN A 319 -2.64 16.73 0.84
N LEU A 320 -3.54 17.38 0.10
CA LEU A 320 -3.74 18.81 0.11
C LEU A 320 -5.16 19.11 0.57
N ASP A 321 -5.31 19.98 1.57
CA ASP A 321 -6.60 20.53 1.97
C ASP A 321 -6.93 21.76 1.12
N TYR A 322 -8.14 21.79 0.55
CA TYR A 322 -8.63 22.89 -0.29
C TYR A 322 -9.74 23.72 0.37
N SER A 323 -9.93 23.60 1.68
CA SER A 323 -10.99 24.30 2.43
C SER A 323 -10.96 25.82 2.23
N ALA A 324 -9.77 26.41 2.09
CA ALA A 324 -9.58 27.85 1.85
C ALA A 324 -9.89 28.29 0.40
N ILE A 325 -10.16 27.35 -0.52
CA ILE A 325 -10.36 27.61 -1.95
C ILE A 325 -11.83 27.49 -2.32
N ARG A 326 -12.39 26.28 -2.12
CA ARG A 326 -13.80 25.96 -2.45
C ARG A 326 -14.41 25.04 -1.38
N PRO A 327 -14.70 25.58 -0.18
CA PRO A 327 -15.31 24.80 0.91
C PRO A 327 -16.69 24.28 0.58
N ASP A 328 -17.34 24.86 -0.42
CA ASP A 328 -18.67 24.50 -0.93
C ASP A 328 -18.70 23.22 -1.76
N LEU A 329 -17.57 22.81 -2.31
CA LEU A 329 -17.47 21.61 -3.14
C LEU A 329 -17.05 20.38 -2.32
N SER A 330 -17.60 19.23 -2.66
CA SER A 330 -17.05 17.92 -2.25
C SER A 330 -15.67 17.69 -2.91
N ASP A 331 -14.91 16.77 -2.37
CA ASP A 331 -13.57 16.44 -2.94
C ASP A 331 -13.68 15.81 -4.34
N VAL A 332 -14.76 15.08 -4.63
CA VAL A 332 -15.06 14.57 -5.99
C VAL A 332 -15.30 15.72 -6.96
N GLU A 333 -16.12 16.69 -6.58
CA GLU A 333 -16.41 17.88 -7.41
C GLU A 333 -15.15 18.74 -7.59
N MET A 334 -14.33 18.88 -6.54
CA MET A 334 -13.07 19.60 -6.63
C MET A 334 -12.05 18.89 -7.55
N CYS A 335 -11.95 17.56 -7.51
CA CYS A 335 -11.17 16.79 -8.47
C CYS A 335 -11.65 17.02 -9.92
N GLN A 336 -12.96 17.06 -10.14
CA GLN A 336 -13.53 17.33 -11.46
C GLN A 336 -13.20 18.75 -11.94
N LEU A 337 -13.37 19.75 -11.07
CA LEU A 337 -13.01 21.15 -11.36
C LEU A 337 -11.53 21.27 -11.76
N LEU A 338 -10.62 20.70 -10.98
CA LEU A 338 -9.19 20.71 -11.26
C LEU A 338 -8.87 20.07 -12.63
N ALA A 339 -9.51 18.93 -12.94
CA ALA A 339 -9.30 18.24 -14.20
C ALA A 339 -9.81 19.06 -15.40
N GLU A 340 -11.00 19.65 -15.31
CA GLU A 340 -11.66 20.36 -16.40
C GLU A 340 -11.06 21.75 -16.62
N GLN A 341 -10.84 22.52 -15.56
CA GLN A 341 -10.43 23.92 -15.66
C GLN A 341 -8.90 24.09 -15.60
N HIS A 342 -8.21 23.29 -14.78
CA HIS A 342 -6.78 23.44 -14.53
C HIS A 342 -5.93 22.34 -15.17
N LYS A 343 -6.55 21.34 -15.81
CA LYS A 343 -5.84 20.23 -16.49
C LYS A 343 -4.86 19.47 -15.58
N ILE A 344 -5.25 19.26 -14.32
CA ILE A 344 -4.52 18.42 -13.36
C ILE A 344 -5.49 17.46 -12.65
N VAL A 345 -5.07 16.22 -12.42
CA VAL A 345 -5.91 15.17 -11.87
C VAL A 345 -5.33 14.61 -10.57
N ALA A 346 -6.16 14.59 -9.54
CA ALA A 346 -5.89 14.03 -8.22
C ALA A 346 -6.88 12.89 -7.91
N ILE A 347 -6.80 12.30 -6.71
CA ILE A 347 -7.80 11.37 -6.17
C ILE A 347 -8.54 12.06 -5.02
N PRO A 348 -9.88 12.04 -5.01
CA PRO A 348 -10.65 12.47 -3.84
C PRO A 348 -10.44 11.48 -2.69
N VAL A 349 -10.20 11.99 -1.47
CA VAL A 349 -9.85 11.10 -0.33
C VAL A 349 -11.10 10.43 0.25
N SER A 350 -12.29 11.00 0.05
CA SER A 350 -13.55 10.42 0.54
C SER A 350 -13.83 9.01 0.04
N VAL A 351 -13.34 8.66 -1.15
CA VAL A 351 -13.56 7.34 -1.78
C VAL A 351 -12.87 6.19 -1.05
N PHE A 352 -11.93 6.50 -0.16
CA PHE A 352 -11.24 5.51 0.69
C PHE A 352 -11.92 5.28 2.03
N TYR A 353 -13.07 5.91 2.28
CA TYR A 353 -13.86 5.71 3.49
C TYR A 353 -15.12 4.91 3.20
N GLN A 354 -15.50 4.07 4.13
CA GLN A 354 -16.86 3.50 4.12
C GLN A 354 -17.91 4.59 4.37
N LYS A 355 -17.61 5.51 5.29
CA LYS A 355 -18.44 6.68 5.61
C LYS A 355 -17.50 7.88 5.83
N PRO A 356 -17.27 8.70 4.79
CA PRO A 356 -16.39 9.85 4.90
C PRO A 356 -16.96 10.91 5.86
N PRO A 357 -16.10 11.67 6.57
CA PRO A 357 -16.52 12.86 7.31
C PRO A 357 -17.18 13.89 6.39
N GLU A 358 -18.23 14.54 6.85
CA GLU A 358 -18.98 15.53 6.04
C GLU A 358 -18.12 16.71 5.57
N ASN A 359 -17.17 17.11 6.41
CA ASN A 359 -16.29 18.26 6.15
C ASN A 359 -14.93 17.85 5.54
N LEU A 360 -14.81 16.66 4.99
CA LEU A 360 -13.56 16.22 4.37
C LEU A 360 -13.31 17.03 3.09
N ARG A 361 -12.19 17.76 3.06
CA ARG A 361 -11.78 18.64 1.94
C ARG A 361 -10.35 18.31 1.49
N LEU A 362 -10.08 17.02 1.29
CA LEU A 362 -8.74 16.51 1.00
C LEU A 362 -8.65 15.88 -0.39
N LEU A 363 -7.56 16.20 -1.08
CA LEU A 363 -7.17 15.60 -2.35
C LEU A 363 -5.82 14.93 -2.21
N ARG A 364 -5.68 13.71 -2.74
CA ARG A 364 -4.41 12.97 -2.76
C ARG A 364 -3.71 13.16 -4.10
N PHE A 365 -2.47 13.60 -4.05
CA PHE A 365 -1.55 13.71 -5.18
C PHE A 365 -0.41 12.72 -5.04
N CYS A 366 0.03 12.12 -6.15
CA CYS A 366 1.20 11.26 -6.20
C CYS A 366 2.42 12.06 -6.65
N PHE A 367 3.45 12.14 -5.81
CA PHE A 367 4.71 12.80 -6.13
C PHE A 367 5.81 11.86 -6.65
N ALA A 368 5.49 10.57 -6.91
CA ALA A 368 6.40 9.68 -7.65
C ALA A 368 6.43 10.08 -9.13
N LYS A 369 6.93 11.28 -9.41
CA LYS A 369 6.95 11.89 -10.73
C LYS A 369 8.32 12.47 -11.04
N GLN A 370 8.58 12.73 -12.35
CA GLN A 370 9.76 13.48 -12.77
C GLN A 370 9.71 14.90 -12.19
N ASP A 371 10.86 15.50 -11.95
CA ASP A 371 10.96 16.84 -11.37
C ASP A 371 10.18 17.87 -12.17
N ALA A 372 10.29 17.84 -13.51
CA ALA A 372 9.54 18.73 -14.40
C ALA A 372 8.01 18.55 -14.28
N THR A 373 7.55 17.32 -14.02
CA THR A 373 6.12 17.04 -13.76
C THR A 373 5.68 17.66 -12.43
N LEU A 374 6.50 17.57 -11.38
CA LEU A 374 6.21 18.15 -10.07
C LEU A 374 6.21 19.67 -10.11
N ASP A 375 7.19 20.29 -10.78
CA ASP A 375 7.26 21.74 -10.95
C ASP A 375 6.01 22.27 -11.68
N ARG A 376 5.65 21.61 -12.78
CA ARG A 376 4.45 21.99 -13.54
C ARG A 376 3.16 21.79 -12.73
N ALA A 377 3.07 20.73 -11.92
CA ALA A 377 1.93 20.51 -11.03
C ALA A 377 1.82 21.62 -9.98
N ALA A 378 2.95 22.00 -9.37
CA ALA A 378 2.99 23.07 -8.37
C ALA A 378 2.61 24.42 -8.96
N GLU A 379 3.09 24.77 -10.17
CA GLU A 379 2.66 25.98 -10.91
C GLU A 379 1.14 26.03 -11.12
N ILE A 380 0.56 24.91 -11.60
CA ILE A 380 -0.89 24.82 -11.85
C ILE A 380 -1.67 25.00 -10.55
N LEU A 381 -1.28 24.27 -9.49
CA LEU A 381 -1.99 24.31 -8.21
C LEU A 381 -1.85 25.66 -7.49
N SER A 382 -0.74 26.35 -7.66
CA SER A 382 -0.54 27.69 -7.10
C SER A 382 -1.38 28.76 -7.80
N ALA A 383 -1.90 28.50 -8.99
CA ALA A 383 -2.79 29.39 -9.72
C ALA A 383 -4.30 29.13 -9.47
N VAL A 384 -4.63 28.15 -8.64
CA VAL A 384 -6.02 27.81 -8.22
C VAL A 384 -6.47 28.76 -7.07
#